data_25b2c90006086af14d6ee6fde08e3b96
#
_entry.id   25b2c90006086af14d6ee6fde08e3b96
#
_cell.length_a   1.000
_cell.length_b   1.000
_cell.length_c   1.000
_cell.angle_alpha   90.00
_cell.angle_beta   90.00
_cell.angle_gamma   90.00
#
_symmetry.space_group_name_H-M   'P 1'
#
loop_
_entity.id
_entity.type
_entity.pdbx_description
1 polymer ?
#
loop_
_entity_poly.entity_id
_entity_poly.type
_entity_poly.pdbx_seq_one_letter_code
_entity_poly.pdbx_strand_id
1 'polypeptide(L)'
;MAVKLIMTWDIIPGREQEYFEFVVRDFVPGVQRLGFELTDAWMTAYGEHPQILVGANFPNIHKAHQILGSNDWKDLHSQLMELVTNYDYKLVPARGSFQF
;
A
#
# COMPACT_ATOMS: atom_id res chain seq x y z
N MET A 1 5.99 -9.22 17.63
CA MET A 1 6.18 -7.77 17.41
C MET A 1 5.51 -7.37 16.12
N ALA A 2 4.67 -6.37 16.19
CA ALA A 2 3.99 -5.87 15.00
C ALA A 2 4.98 -5.24 14.01
N VAL A 3 4.67 -5.34 12.73
CA VAL A 3 5.45 -4.72 11.68
C VAL A 3 4.55 -3.81 10.85
N LYS A 4 5.16 -2.81 10.26
CA LYS A 4 4.46 -1.86 9.40
C LYS A 4 5.00 -1.94 7.98
N LEU A 5 4.09 -2.09 7.04
CA LEU A 5 4.39 -2.00 5.62
C LEU A 5 4.16 -0.56 5.20
N ILE A 6 5.15 0.03 4.56
CA ILE A 6 5.03 1.36 3.97
C ILE A 6 5.22 1.22 2.48
N MET A 7 4.21 1.64 1.72
CA MET A 7 4.25 1.61 0.26
C MET A 7 4.15 3.04 -0.27
N THR A 8 4.91 3.32 -1.31
CA THR A 8 4.86 4.63 -1.96
C THR A 8 4.83 4.44 -3.48
N TRP A 9 4.18 5.35 -4.16
CA TRP A 9 4.13 5.34 -5.62
C TRP A 9 3.64 6.66 -6.16
N ASP A 10 3.74 6.80 -7.49
CA ASP A 10 3.18 7.92 -8.24
C ASP A 10 2.11 7.39 -9.18
N ILE A 11 1.08 8.17 -9.41
CA ILE A 11 0.02 7.80 -10.36
C ILE A 11 0.52 8.11 -11.76
N ILE A 12 0.33 7.18 -12.71
CA ILE A 12 0.69 7.42 -14.11
C ILE A 12 -0.14 8.60 -14.63
N PRO A 13 0.50 9.65 -15.18
CA PRO A 13 -0.24 10.80 -15.71
C PRO A 13 -1.27 10.37 -16.75
N GLY A 14 -2.48 10.87 -16.61
CA GLY A 14 -3.59 10.52 -17.48
C GLY A 14 -4.40 9.31 -17.04
N ARG A 15 -3.93 8.59 -16.01
CA ARG A 15 -4.64 7.41 -15.50
C ARG A 15 -5.28 7.65 -14.14
N GLU A 16 -5.40 8.90 -13.72
CA GLU A 16 -5.87 9.24 -12.38
C GLU A 16 -7.27 8.71 -12.09
N GLN A 17 -8.19 8.86 -13.02
CA GLN A 17 -9.55 8.41 -12.81
C GLN A 17 -9.62 6.89 -12.64
N GLU A 18 -8.95 6.15 -13.50
CA GLU A 18 -8.88 4.69 -13.41
C GLU A 18 -8.24 4.25 -12.09
N TYR A 19 -7.19 4.97 -11.68
CA TYR A 19 -6.49 4.69 -10.43
C TYR A 19 -7.44 4.82 -9.24
N PHE A 20 -8.13 5.96 -9.13
CA PHE A 20 -9.02 6.17 -8.00
C PHE A 20 -10.21 5.20 -7.97
N GLU A 21 -10.74 4.87 -9.14
CA GLU A 21 -11.79 3.86 -9.23
C GLU A 21 -11.29 2.50 -8.74
N PHE A 22 -10.11 2.09 -9.18
CA PHE A 22 -9.51 0.84 -8.76
C PHE A 22 -9.28 0.82 -7.24
N VAL A 23 -8.71 1.90 -6.70
CA VAL A 23 -8.40 1.96 -5.26
C VAL A 23 -9.66 1.81 -4.42
N VAL A 24 -10.71 2.54 -4.76
CA VAL A 24 -11.96 2.52 -3.98
C VAL A 24 -12.71 1.20 -4.15
N ARG A 25 -12.74 0.68 -5.36
CA ARG A 25 -13.58 -0.48 -5.70
C ARG A 25 -12.90 -1.80 -5.37
N ASP A 26 -11.60 -1.90 -5.62
CA ASP A 26 -10.90 -3.18 -5.55
C ASP A 26 -9.75 -3.22 -4.56
N PHE A 27 -8.90 -2.20 -4.56
CA PHE A 27 -7.65 -2.26 -3.80
C PHE A 27 -7.88 -2.19 -2.29
N VAL A 28 -8.58 -1.16 -1.82
CA VAL A 28 -8.82 -0.98 -0.39
C VAL A 28 -9.62 -2.16 0.18
N PRO A 29 -10.77 -2.53 -0.42
CA PRO A 29 -11.49 -3.69 0.09
C PRO A 29 -10.68 -4.98 0.01
N GLY A 30 -9.89 -5.15 -1.04
CA GLY A 30 -9.09 -6.34 -1.24
C GLY A 30 -8.01 -6.50 -0.19
N VAL A 31 -7.24 -5.45 0.09
CA VAL A 31 -6.18 -5.54 1.10
C VAL A 31 -6.76 -5.71 2.50
N GLN A 32 -7.92 -5.11 2.77
CA GLN A 32 -8.59 -5.31 4.06
C GLN A 32 -9.00 -6.77 4.26
N ARG A 33 -9.52 -7.40 3.22
CA ARG A 33 -9.86 -8.82 3.27
C ARG A 33 -8.64 -9.71 3.46
N LEU A 34 -7.49 -9.29 2.93
CA LEU A 34 -6.24 -10.04 3.10
C LEU A 34 -5.65 -9.90 4.50
N GLY A 35 -6.10 -8.93 5.28
CA GLY A 35 -5.62 -8.73 6.63
C GLY A 35 -4.72 -7.53 6.83
N PHE A 36 -4.66 -6.61 5.86
CA PHE A 36 -3.97 -5.34 6.07
C PHE A 36 -4.77 -4.50 7.05
N GLU A 37 -4.11 -4.02 8.09
CA GLU A 37 -4.69 -3.00 8.96
C GLU A 37 -4.15 -1.66 8.47
N LEU A 38 -4.93 -0.98 7.63
CA LEU A 38 -4.53 0.30 7.05
C LEU A 38 -4.45 1.36 8.13
N THR A 39 -3.30 2.03 8.24
CA THR A 39 -3.06 3.02 9.28
C THR A 39 -2.85 4.42 8.72
N ASP A 40 -2.27 4.53 7.52
CA ASP A 40 -1.95 5.81 6.92
C ASP A 40 -2.26 5.79 5.44
N ALA A 41 -2.74 6.91 4.93
CA ALA A 41 -2.89 7.12 3.51
C ALA A 41 -2.70 8.61 3.24
N TRP A 42 -1.68 8.96 2.49
CA TRP A 42 -1.33 10.34 2.20
C TRP A 42 -1.25 10.57 0.71
N MET A 43 -1.69 11.72 0.28
CA MET A 43 -1.55 12.17 -1.10
C MET A 43 -0.90 13.54 -1.11
N THR A 44 0.21 13.66 -1.84
CA THR A 44 0.92 14.93 -1.99
C THR A 44 0.27 15.74 -3.11
N ALA A 45 -0.12 16.97 -2.82
CA ALA A 45 -0.92 17.77 -3.73
C ALA A 45 -0.12 18.42 -4.86
N TYR A 46 1.16 18.69 -4.68
CA TYR A 46 1.94 19.48 -5.64
C TYR A 46 3.31 18.86 -5.88
N GLY A 47 3.50 18.30 -7.05
CA GLY A 47 4.81 18.02 -7.63
C GLY A 47 5.83 17.22 -6.84
N GLU A 48 5.65 17.04 -5.55
CA GLU A 48 6.56 16.29 -4.73
C GLU A 48 6.32 14.79 -4.90
N HIS A 49 7.39 14.03 -4.83
CA HIS A 49 7.31 12.58 -4.95
C HIS A 49 7.81 11.93 -3.67
N PRO A 50 7.22 10.81 -3.28
CA PRO A 50 6.10 10.12 -3.95
C PRO A 50 4.78 10.85 -3.74
N GLN A 51 3.86 10.67 -4.70
CA GLN A 51 2.52 11.24 -4.58
C GLN A 51 1.67 10.56 -3.53
N ILE A 52 1.80 9.24 -3.44
CA ILE A 52 0.95 8.42 -2.57
C ILE A 52 1.84 7.68 -1.58
N LEU A 53 1.42 7.67 -0.33
CA LEU A 53 2.01 6.84 0.71
C LEU A 53 0.88 6.09 1.40
N VAL A 54 1.05 4.78 1.55
CA VAL A 54 0.08 3.92 2.26
C VAL A 54 0.83 3.12 3.31
N GLY A 55 0.32 3.13 4.54
CA GLY A 55 0.86 2.34 5.64
C GLY A 55 -0.14 1.32 6.13
N ALA A 56 0.34 0.14 6.47
CA ALA A 56 -0.48 -0.92 7.01
C ALA A 56 0.29 -1.71 8.06
N ASN A 57 -0.39 -2.10 9.12
CA ASN A 57 0.21 -2.92 10.18
C ASN A 57 -0.14 -4.38 9.99
N PHE A 58 0.80 -5.23 10.39
CA PHE A 58 0.58 -6.68 10.52
C PHE A 58 1.01 -7.10 11.93
N PRO A 59 0.39 -8.15 12.49
CA PRO A 59 0.70 -8.56 13.86
C PRO A 59 2.15 -9.04 14.05
N ASN A 60 2.77 -9.57 13.00
CA ASN A 60 4.15 -10.03 13.05
C ASN A 60 4.70 -10.19 11.64
N ILE A 61 6.01 -10.41 11.53
CA ILE A 61 6.68 -10.53 10.25
C ILE A 61 6.25 -11.79 9.47
N HIS A 62 5.94 -12.88 10.16
CA HIS A 62 5.47 -14.10 9.50
C HIS A 62 4.16 -13.87 8.79
N LYS A 63 3.23 -13.19 9.45
CA LYS A 63 1.93 -12.88 8.86
C LYS A 63 2.09 -11.95 7.68
N ALA A 64 2.97 -10.95 7.81
CA ALA A 64 3.25 -10.03 6.71
C ALA A 64 3.78 -10.79 5.48
N HIS A 65 4.77 -11.65 5.67
CA HIS A 65 5.34 -12.42 4.57
C HIS A 65 4.32 -13.37 3.95
N GLN A 66 3.48 -13.98 4.78
CA GLN A 66 2.43 -14.89 4.31
C GLN A 66 1.46 -14.16 3.39
N ILE A 67 0.99 -12.99 3.81
CA ILE A 67 0.04 -12.20 3.04
C ILE A 67 0.68 -11.65 1.77
N LEU A 68 1.88 -11.08 1.88
CA LEU A 68 2.57 -10.51 0.73
C LEU A 68 3.05 -11.55 -0.26
N GLY A 69 3.15 -12.79 0.15
CA GLY A 69 3.46 -13.91 -0.74
C GLY A 69 2.23 -14.58 -1.35
N SER A 70 1.02 -14.16 -0.96
CA SER A 70 -0.20 -14.82 -1.43
C SER A 70 -0.51 -14.43 -2.87
N ASN A 71 -1.24 -15.32 -3.57
CA ASN A 71 -1.67 -15.04 -4.92
C ASN A 71 -2.65 -13.88 -4.98
N ASP A 72 -3.50 -13.75 -3.96
CA ASP A 72 -4.47 -12.65 -3.91
C ASP A 72 -3.78 -11.29 -3.86
N TRP A 73 -2.72 -11.17 -3.05
CA TRP A 73 -1.93 -9.94 -3.03
C TRP A 73 -1.24 -9.70 -4.38
N LYS A 74 -0.66 -10.75 -4.96
CA LYS A 74 0.03 -10.61 -6.23
C LYS A 74 -0.91 -10.13 -7.33
N ASP A 75 -2.16 -10.60 -7.33
CA ASP A 75 -3.16 -10.15 -8.29
C ASP A 75 -3.50 -8.68 -8.11
N LEU A 76 -3.77 -8.25 -6.88
CA LEU A 76 -4.04 -6.85 -6.60
C LEU A 76 -2.86 -5.96 -6.94
N HIS A 77 -1.66 -6.41 -6.57
CA HIS A 77 -0.43 -5.67 -6.85
C HIS A 77 -0.21 -5.52 -8.35
N SER A 78 -0.45 -6.57 -9.13
CA SER A 78 -0.31 -6.51 -10.59
C SER A 78 -1.25 -5.48 -11.20
N GLN A 79 -2.47 -5.41 -10.72
CA GLN A 79 -3.43 -4.43 -11.19
C GLN A 79 -3.00 -3.01 -10.83
N LEU A 80 -2.50 -2.82 -9.60
CA LEU A 80 -1.98 -1.53 -9.17
C LEU A 80 -0.82 -1.08 -10.06
N MET A 81 0.09 -2.00 -10.39
CA MET A 81 1.28 -1.69 -11.19
C MET A 81 0.95 -1.21 -12.60
N GLU A 82 -0.25 -1.47 -13.10
CA GLU A 82 -0.68 -0.94 -14.40
C GLU A 82 -1.06 0.54 -14.33
N LEU A 83 -1.26 1.07 -13.13
CA LEU A 83 -1.78 2.42 -12.93
C LEU A 83 -0.77 3.35 -12.26
N VAL A 84 0.34 2.82 -11.76
CA VAL A 84 1.32 3.58 -10.99
C VAL A 84 2.73 3.37 -11.53
N THR A 85 3.61 4.27 -11.09
CA THR A 85 5.03 4.19 -11.40
C THR A 85 5.82 4.53 -10.13
N ASN A 86 7.11 4.22 -10.13
CA ASN A 86 8.00 4.48 -9.00
C ASN A 86 7.52 3.82 -7.70
N TYR A 87 6.95 2.62 -7.84
CA TYR A 87 6.51 1.85 -6.67
C TYR A 87 7.71 1.42 -5.84
N ASP A 88 7.57 1.61 -4.52
CA ASP A 88 8.56 1.15 -3.57
C ASP A 88 7.85 0.71 -2.29
N TYR A 89 8.48 -0.15 -1.51
CA TYR A 89 7.91 -0.57 -0.23
C TYR A 89 9.02 -0.94 0.74
N LYS A 90 8.68 -0.90 2.01
CA LYS A 90 9.54 -1.43 3.07
C LYS A 90 8.70 -1.94 4.22
N LEU A 91 9.25 -2.90 4.94
CA LEU A 91 8.70 -3.39 6.19
C LEU A 91 9.59 -2.91 7.32
N VAL A 92 8.98 -2.30 8.33
CA VAL A 92 9.71 -1.77 9.49
C VAL A 92 8.99 -2.23 10.76
N PRO A 93 9.70 -2.27 11.90
CA PRO A 93 9.01 -2.56 13.16
C PRO A 93 7.95 -1.48 13.44
N ALA A 94 6.76 -1.91 13.85
CA ALA A 94 5.71 -0.99 14.28
C ALA A 94 5.83 -0.83 15.78
N ARG A 95 6.33 0.32 16.22
CA ARG A 95 6.57 0.58 17.63
C ARG A 95 5.81 1.81 18.04
N GLY A 96 4.64 1.75 18.43
CA GLY A 96 3.92 2.90 18.89
C GLY A 96 3.91 4.09 17.91
N SER A 97 3.23 5.15 18.27
CA SER A 97 2.91 6.25 17.37
C SER A 97 4.03 7.27 17.16
N PHE A 98 5.15 7.14 17.85
CA PHE A 98 6.22 8.14 17.78
C PHE A 98 7.55 7.60 17.29
N GLN A 99 7.50 6.69 16.38
CA GLN A 99 8.70 6.01 15.89
C GLN A 99 9.20 6.66 14.62
N PHE A 100 9.69 7.85 14.75
CA PHE A 100 10.25 8.61 13.64
C PHE A 100 11.69 8.97 13.90
#